data_a590913753ea1d61e0792c2d96a408b7
#
_entry.id   a590913753ea1d61e0792c2d96a408b7
#
_cell.length_a   1.000
_cell.length_b   1.000
_cell.length_c   1.000
_cell.angle_alpha   90.00
_cell.angle_beta   90.00
_cell.angle_gamma   90.00
#
_symmetry.space_group_name_H-M   'P 1'
#
loop_
_entity.id
_entity.type
_entity.pdbx_description
1 polymer ?
#
loop_
_entity_poly.entity_id
_entity_poly.type
_entity_poly.pdbx_seq_one_letter_code
_entity_poly.pdbx_strand_id
1 'polypeptide(L)'
;MKKEDCYLLGKITRRHGLAGNVILKLDTDQPELYKKLDSIFLEINGLLVPFFIEKSSWSKLDALNIAFKNSSETLVDQSLGKNVYLPLTSLPKLTGKQFYYHEIIGFEIFDEEGNNCGVIRSVNDQTAQNYFVTNLDGKEVVIPIIKDWILEVNRDERFIKMQLPEGLIDVFLVPSKKDE
;
A
#
# COMPACT_ATOMS: atom_id res chain seq x y z
N MET A 1 -6.58 12.28 -13.74
CA MET A 1 -5.99 11.69 -12.52
C MET A 1 -4.51 11.48 -12.79
N LYS A 2 -3.65 11.87 -11.85
CA LYS A 2 -2.21 11.67 -12.00
C LYS A 2 -1.83 10.27 -11.52
N LYS A 3 -0.76 9.72 -12.09
CA LYS A 3 -0.26 8.38 -11.71
C LYS A 3 0.23 8.33 -10.25
N GLU A 4 0.71 9.47 -9.75
CA GLU A 4 1.15 9.66 -8.35
C GLU A 4 0.01 9.50 -7.33
N ASP A 5 -1.24 9.75 -7.74
CA ASP A 5 -2.45 9.61 -6.91
C ASP A 5 -3.04 8.19 -6.98
N CYS A 6 -2.35 7.26 -7.63
CA CYS A 6 -2.83 5.90 -7.89
C CYS A 6 -1.78 4.86 -7.49
N TYR A 7 -2.24 3.66 -7.18
CA TYR A 7 -1.39 2.49 -6.99
C TYR A 7 -1.66 1.44 -8.08
N LEU A 8 -0.62 0.66 -8.38
CA LEU A 8 -0.72 -0.47 -9.31
C LEU A 8 -1.49 -1.60 -8.63
N LEU A 9 -2.59 -2.03 -9.24
CA LEU A 9 -3.39 -3.16 -8.76
C LEU A 9 -3.01 -4.47 -9.45
N GLY A 10 -2.55 -4.40 -10.69
CA GLY A 10 -2.25 -5.58 -11.48
C GLY A 10 -2.19 -5.31 -12.97
N LYS A 11 -2.50 -6.33 -13.77
CA LYS A 11 -2.37 -6.28 -15.23
C LYS A 11 -3.49 -7.06 -15.93
N ILE A 12 -4.02 -6.53 -17.04
CA ILE A 12 -4.88 -7.27 -17.94
C ILE A 12 -4.01 -8.25 -18.74
N THR A 13 -4.25 -9.54 -18.60
CA THR A 13 -3.36 -10.57 -19.17
C THR A 13 -3.88 -11.16 -20.48
N ARG A 14 -5.19 -11.42 -20.59
CA ARG A 14 -5.76 -12.10 -21.74
C ARG A 14 -7.26 -11.88 -21.85
N ARG A 15 -7.83 -12.15 -23.02
CA ARG A 15 -9.29 -12.29 -23.22
C ARG A 15 -9.81 -13.55 -22.52
N HIS A 16 -11.07 -13.51 -22.13
CA HIS A 16 -11.79 -14.63 -21.56
C HIS A 16 -13.16 -14.81 -22.23
N GLY A 17 -13.35 -15.96 -22.88
CA GLY A 17 -14.57 -16.28 -23.57
C GLY A 17 -14.84 -15.42 -24.83
N LEU A 18 -16.02 -15.61 -25.42
CA LEU A 18 -16.47 -14.91 -26.63
C LEU A 18 -17.14 -13.56 -26.33
N ALA A 19 -17.50 -13.31 -25.09
CA ALA A 19 -18.30 -12.13 -24.68
C ALA A 19 -17.48 -10.86 -24.41
N GLY A 20 -16.21 -10.82 -24.83
CA GLY A 20 -15.36 -9.62 -24.63
C GLY A 20 -14.89 -9.40 -23.19
N ASN A 21 -14.92 -10.43 -22.34
CA ASN A 21 -14.36 -10.36 -21.01
C ASN A 21 -12.84 -10.43 -21.04
N VAL A 22 -12.19 -9.93 -20.00
CA VAL A 22 -10.75 -9.97 -19.83
C VAL A 22 -10.36 -10.53 -18.45
N ILE A 23 -9.16 -11.07 -18.35
CA ILE A 23 -8.58 -11.51 -17.09
C ILE A 23 -7.65 -10.42 -16.55
N LEU A 24 -8.02 -9.88 -15.40
CA LEU A 24 -7.17 -9.04 -14.57
C LEU A 24 -6.43 -9.94 -13.58
N LYS A 25 -5.12 -10.05 -13.73
CA LYS A 25 -4.25 -10.63 -12.72
C LYS A 25 -3.91 -9.56 -11.69
N LEU A 26 -4.22 -9.85 -10.43
CA LEU A 26 -3.97 -8.95 -9.30
C LEU A 26 -2.52 -9.10 -8.81
N ASP A 27 -1.94 -8.00 -8.40
CA ASP A 27 -0.61 -7.91 -7.77
C ASP A 27 -0.78 -7.40 -6.34
N THR A 28 -1.33 -8.27 -5.50
CA THR A 28 -1.65 -7.97 -4.09
C THR A 28 -1.68 -9.25 -3.27
N ASP A 29 -1.33 -9.13 -2.00
CA ASP A 29 -1.40 -10.22 -1.01
C ASP A 29 -2.85 -10.45 -0.49
N GLN A 30 -3.78 -9.54 -0.77
CA GLN A 30 -5.18 -9.59 -0.32
C GLN A 30 -6.14 -9.42 -1.51
N PRO A 31 -6.17 -10.37 -2.46
CA PRO A 31 -6.98 -10.24 -3.66
C PRO A 31 -8.49 -10.19 -3.37
N GLU A 32 -8.94 -10.80 -2.28
CA GLU A 32 -10.35 -10.85 -1.87
C GLU A 32 -10.98 -9.47 -1.67
N LEU A 33 -10.19 -8.45 -1.34
CA LEU A 33 -10.65 -7.08 -1.16
C LEU A 33 -11.10 -6.41 -2.47
N TYR A 34 -10.68 -6.96 -3.62
CA TYR A 34 -10.92 -6.38 -4.95
C TYR A 34 -11.98 -7.11 -5.76
N LYS A 35 -12.75 -8.02 -5.15
CA LYS A 35 -13.82 -8.76 -5.83
C LYS A 35 -14.89 -7.88 -6.46
N LYS A 36 -15.17 -6.73 -5.83
CA LYS A 36 -16.19 -5.77 -6.27
C LYS A 36 -15.50 -4.46 -6.65
N LEU A 37 -15.17 -4.32 -7.93
CA LEU A 37 -14.63 -3.10 -8.50
C LEU A 37 -15.68 -2.50 -9.44
N ASP A 38 -16.00 -1.23 -9.25
CA ASP A 38 -16.91 -0.48 -10.13
C ASP A 38 -16.18 0.10 -11.34
N SER A 39 -14.92 0.46 -11.17
CA SER A 39 -14.06 1.01 -12.22
C SER A 39 -12.60 0.77 -11.91
N ILE A 40 -11.78 0.79 -12.97
CA ILE A 40 -10.32 0.72 -12.93
C ILE A 40 -9.75 1.77 -13.88
N PHE A 41 -8.48 2.10 -13.72
CA PHE A 41 -7.74 2.92 -14.68
C PHE A 41 -6.73 2.05 -15.42
N LEU A 42 -6.74 2.12 -16.75
CA LEU A 42 -5.74 1.49 -17.59
C LEU A 42 -4.70 2.51 -18.06
N GLU A 43 -3.44 2.14 -18.02
CA GLU A 43 -2.36 2.97 -18.57
C GLU A 43 -2.29 2.79 -20.08
N ILE A 44 -2.80 3.78 -20.82
CA ILE A 44 -2.78 3.81 -22.29
C ILE A 44 -2.00 5.04 -22.73
N ASN A 45 -0.91 4.83 -23.47
CA ASN A 45 -0.03 5.90 -23.96
C ASN A 45 0.45 6.86 -22.84
N GLY A 46 0.74 6.33 -21.66
CA GLY A 46 1.20 7.10 -20.50
C GLY A 46 0.10 7.87 -19.76
N LEU A 47 -1.16 7.72 -20.17
CA LEU A 47 -2.31 8.33 -19.51
C LEU A 47 -3.15 7.28 -18.78
N LEU A 48 -3.71 7.65 -17.64
CA LEU A 48 -4.67 6.82 -16.92
C LEU A 48 -6.09 7.07 -17.44
N VAL A 49 -6.63 6.09 -18.15
CA VAL A 49 -7.96 6.13 -18.75
C VAL A 49 -8.93 5.30 -17.92
N PRO A 50 -10.07 5.85 -17.48
CA PRO A 50 -11.04 5.11 -16.67
C PRO A 50 -11.83 4.09 -17.51
N PHE A 51 -11.99 2.88 -16.97
CA PHE A 51 -12.79 1.81 -17.51
C PHE A 51 -13.80 1.35 -16.46
N PHE A 52 -15.08 1.41 -16.80
CA PHE A 52 -16.14 0.97 -15.91
C PHE A 52 -16.41 -0.51 -16.05
N ILE A 53 -16.57 -1.19 -14.93
CA ILE A 53 -16.81 -2.63 -14.86
C ILE A 53 -18.33 -2.87 -14.76
N GLU A 54 -18.85 -3.75 -15.59
CA GLU A 54 -20.22 -4.22 -15.53
C GLU A 54 -20.37 -5.43 -14.61
N LYS A 55 -19.44 -6.38 -14.74
CA LYS A 55 -19.42 -7.62 -13.96
C LYS A 55 -18.00 -8.03 -13.63
N SER A 56 -17.81 -8.56 -12.43
CA SER A 56 -16.57 -9.17 -12.01
C SER A 56 -16.83 -10.51 -11.30
N SER A 57 -15.99 -11.49 -11.55
CA SER A 57 -16.03 -12.79 -10.90
C SER A 57 -14.63 -13.36 -10.76
N TRP A 58 -14.44 -14.25 -9.81
CA TRP A 58 -13.16 -14.95 -9.68
C TRP A 58 -12.89 -15.85 -10.87
N SER A 59 -11.70 -15.77 -11.42
CA SER A 59 -11.18 -16.72 -12.42
C SER A 59 -10.20 -17.70 -11.77
N LYS A 60 -9.38 -17.19 -10.83
CA LYS A 60 -8.43 -17.92 -9.97
C LYS A 60 -8.27 -17.14 -8.66
N LEU A 61 -7.44 -17.65 -7.71
CA LEU A 61 -7.18 -17.02 -6.42
C LEU A 61 -6.69 -15.55 -6.53
N ASP A 62 -5.89 -15.26 -7.56
CA ASP A 62 -5.25 -13.97 -7.80
C ASP A 62 -5.72 -13.29 -9.09
N ALA A 63 -6.83 -13.74 -9.68
CA ALA A 63 -7.29 -13.24 -10.97
C ALA A 63 -8.81 -13.09 -11.05
N LEU A 64 -9.24 -11.94 -11.54
CA LEU A 64 -10.63 -11.61 -11.81
C LEU A 64 -10.94 -11.71 -13.30
N ASN A 65 -12.10 -12.31 -13.62
CA ASN A 65 -12.74 -12.20 -14.90
C ASN A 65 -13.64 -10.97 -14.86
N ILE A 66 -13.35 -9.97 -15.69
CA ILE A 66 -14.09 -8.71 -15.76
C ILE A 66 -14.72 -8.50 -17.13
N ALA A 67 -15.95 -7.98 -17.11
CA ALA A 67 -16.63 -7.42 -18.27
C ALA A 67 -16.71 -5.90 -18.13
N PHE A 68 -16.29 -5.17 -19.16
CA PHE A 68 -16.41 -3.72 -19.18
C PHE A 68 -17.81 -3.28 -19.61
N LYS A 69 -18.30 -2.19 -19.06
CA LYS A 69 -19.52 -1.51 -19.56
C LYS A 69 -19.26 -1.02 -20.98
N ASN A 70 -20.26 -1.20 -21.86
CA ASN A 70 -20.17 -0.80 -23.27
C ASN A 70 -18.95 -1.39 -23.98
N SER A 71 -18.63 -2.65 -23.69
CA SER A 71 -17.49 -3.36 -24.23
C SER A 71 -17.59 -3.45 -25.77
N SER A 72 -16.49 -3.14 -26.46
CA SER A 72 -16.29 -3.41 -27.89
C SER A 72 -15.01 -4.23 -28.06
N GLU A 73 -14.88 -4.92 -29.19
CA GLU A 73 -13.65 -5.69 -29.49
C GLU A 73 -12.41 -4.81 -29.44
N THR A 74 -12.51 -3.60 -30.01
CA THR A 74 -11.41 -2.62 -30.01
C THR A 74 -10.99 -2.23 -28.58
N LEU A 75 -11.97 -2.01 -27.69
CA LEU A 75 -11.71 -1.63 -26.29
C LEU A 75 -11.06 -2.78 -25.52
N VAL A 76 -11.51 -4.00 -25.76
CA VAL A 76 -10.90 -5.21 -25.20
C VAL A 76 -9.45 -5.36 -25.66
N ASP A 77 -9.20 -5.20 -26.97
CA ASP A 77 -7.84 -5.30 -27.54
C ASP A 77 -6.89 -4.23 -26.97
N GLN A 78 -7.38 -3.01 -26.86
CA GLN A 78 -6.61 -1.91 -26.26
C GLN A 78 -6.27 -2.15 -24.79
N SER A 79 -7.09 -2.91 -24.07
CA SER A 79 -6.88 -3.22 -22.65
C SER A 79 -5.83 -4.32 -22.44
N LEU A 80 -5.58 -5.19 -23.42
CA LEU A 80 -4.67 -6.32 -23.25
C LEU A 80 -3.24 -5.87 -22.96
N GLY A 81 -2.63 -6.53 -21.98
CA GLY A 81 -1.27 -6.24 -21.56
C GLY A 81 -1.09 -4.90 -20.83
N LYS A 82 -2.16 -4.17 -20.54
CA LYS A 82 -2.09 -2.88 -19.83
C LYS A 82 -2.05 -3.06 -18.32
N ASN A 83 -1.31 -2.19 -17.67
CA ASN A 83 -1.29 -2.07 -16.23
C ASN A 83 -2.60 -1.44 -15.75
N VAL A 84 -3.08 -1.94 -14.61
CA VAL A 84 -4.33 -1.53 -13.97
C VAL A 84 -3.99 -0.77 -12.70
N TYR A 85 -4.57 0.41 -12.56
CA TYR A 85 -4.39 1.27 -11.40
C TYR A 85 -5.72 1.56 -10.71
N LEU A 86 -5.65 1.80 -9.41
CA LEU A 86 -6.74 2.36 -8.61
C LEU A 86 -6.26 3.61 -7.88
N PRO A 87 -7.16 4.57 -7.59
CA PRO A 87 -6.83 5.71 -6.76
C PRO A 87 -6.34 5.26 -5.38
N LEU A 88 -5.37 5.96 -4.78
CA LEU A 88 -4.95 5.74 -3.39
C LEU A 88 -6.11 5.81 -2.40
N THR A 89 -7.14 6.62 -2.70
CA THR A 89 -8.37 6.69 -1.91
C THR A 89 -9.22 5.43 -1.92
N SER A 90 -8.97 4.53 -2.88
CA SER A 90 -9.65 3.22 -3.01
C SER A 90 -8.91 2.10 -2.30
N LEU A 91 -7.77 2.38 -1.64
CA LEU A 91 -7.09 1.39 -0.82
C LEU A 91 -8.04 0.90 0.27
N PRO A 92 -8.20 -0.43 0.42
CA PRO A 92 -9.00 -0.98 1.50
C PRO A 92 -8.49 -0.47 2.85
N LYS A 93 -9.42 -0.11 3.74
CA LYS A 93 -9.03 0.26 5.10
C LYS A 93 -8.44 -0.97 5.78
N LEU A 94 -7.16 -0.90 6.09
CA LEU A 94 -6.51 -1.93 6.90
C LEU A 94 -7.01 -1.82 8.35
N THR A 95 -7.20 -2.94 8.99
CA THR A 95 -7.69 -3.04 10.38
C THR A 95 -6.64 -3.68 11.28
N GLY A 96 -6.80 -3.48 12.58
CA GLY A 96 -5.87 -4.03 13.56
C GLY A 96 -4.46 -3.43 13.42
N LYS A 97 -3.45 -4.29 13.45
CA LYS A 97 -2.02 -3.89 13.43
C LYS A 97 -1.44 -3.66 12.02
N GLN A 98 -2.23 -3.85 10.96
CA GLN A 98 -1.79 -3.62 9.57
C GLN A 98 -1.94 -2.16 9.20
N PHE A 99 -1.02 -1.61 8.41
CA PHE A 99 -1.05 -0.24 7.93
C PHE A 99 -0.33 -0.12 6.59
N TYR A 100 -0.68 0.94 5.84
CA TYR A 100 0.09 1.38 4.69
C TYR A 100 1.15 2.39 5.12
N TYR A 101 2.34 2.35 4.52
CA TYR A 101 3.44 3.24 4.91
C TYR A 101 3.09 4.72 4.75
N HIS A 102 2.34 5.09 3.70
CA HIS A 102 1.92 6.46 3.51
C HIS A 102 0.87 6.94 4.54
N GLU A 103 0.09 6.01 5.12
CA GLU A 103 -0.95 6.30 6.11
C GLU A 103 -0.36 6.77 7.44
N ILE A 104 0.77 6.17 7.82
CA ILE A 104 1.36 6.33 9.14
C ILE A 104 2.41 7.45 9.23
N ILE A 105 2.68 8.14 8.13
CA ILE A 105 3.54 9.33 8.16
C ILE A 105 2.89 10.40 9.05
N GLY A 106 3.66 10.90 10.01
CA GLY A 106 3.19 11.84 11.02
C GLY A 106 2.52 11.20 12.24
N PHE A 107 2.48 9.85 12.34
CA PHE A 107 2.10 9.17 13.58
C PHE A 107 3.25 9.21 14.58
N GLU A 108 2.90 9.19 15.85
CA GLU A 108 3.86 9.03 16.93
C GLU A 108 4.13 7.56 17.21
N ILE A 109 5.34 7.21 17.61
CA ILE A 109 5.66 5.86 18.11
C ILE A 109 5.84 5.94 19.63
N PHE A 110 5.20 5.01 20.32
CA PHE A 110 5.36 4.79 21.76
C PHE A 110 5.88 3.38 22.00
N ASP A 111 6.74 3.24 23.01
CA ASP A 111 7.13 1.91 23.52
C ASP A 111 6.03 1.27 24.39
N GLU A 112 6.28 0.07 24.92
CA GLU A 112 5.34 -0.62 25.79
C GLU A 112 5.08 0.09 27.13
N GLU A 113 6.00 0.94 27.58
CA GLU A 113 5.88 1.72 28.82
C GLU A 113 5.15 3.04 28.59
N GLY A 114 4.96 3.43 27.31
CA GLY A 114 4.31 4.69 26.89
C GLY A 114 5.30 5.84 26.71
N ASN A 115 6.60 5.58 26.63
CA ASN A 115 7.58 6.60 26.29
C ASN A 115 7.52 6.93 24.80
N ASN A 116 7.61 8.22 24.48
CA ASN A 116 7.60 8.68 23.08
C ASN A 116 8.94 8.35 22.39
N CYS A 117 8.88 7.68 21.26
CA CYS A 117 10.01 7.31 20.41
C CYS A 117 10.12 8.15 19.13
N GLY A 118 9.33 9.23 19.04
CA GLY A 118 9.36 10.21 17.97
C GLY A 118 8.24 10.09 16.97
N VAL A 119 8.18 11.08 16.08
CA VAL A 119 7.17 11.18 14.99
C VAL A 119 7.74 10.58 13.71
N ILE A 120 7.00 9.70 13.07
CA ILE A 120 7.38 9.07 11.80
C ILE A 120 7.49 10.13 10.70
N ARG A 121 8.68 10.30 10.13
CA ARG A 121 8.97 11.20 9.00
C ARG A 121 8.93 10.48 7.67
N SER A 122 9.44 9.25 7.65
CA SER A 122 9.45 8.40 6.46
C SER A 122 9.55 6.93 6.84
N VAL A 123 9.32 6.07 5.87
CA VAL A 123 9.58 4.64 5.96
C VAL A 123 10.63 4.29 4.92
N ASN A 124 11.67 3.59 5.32
CA ASN A 124 12.63 3.02 4.38
C ASN A 124 12.28 1.54 4.15
N ASP A 125 11.85 1.23 2.93
CA ASP A 125 11.46 -0.09 2.44
C ASP A 125 12.35 -0.61 1.30
N GLN A 126 13.48 0.05 1.05
CA GLN A 126 14.43 -0.30 0.00
C GLN A 126 15.48 -1.32 0.43
N THR A 127 15.44 -1.76 1.68
CA THR A 127 16.39 -2.73 2.25
C THR A 127 15.69 -4.03 2.63
N ALA A 128 16.48 -5.07 2.91
CA ALA A 128 15.93 -6.36 3.33
C ALA A 128 15.10 -6.29 4.61
N GLN A 129 15.39 -5.31 5.48
CA GLN A 129 14.60 -4.98 6.68
C GLN A 129 14.05 -3.57 6.53
N ASN A 130 12.72 -3.44 6.61
CA ASN A 130 12.06 -2.14 6.60
C ASN A 130 12.16 -1.48 7.97
N TYR A 131 12.23 -0.13 8.00
CA TYR A 131 12.26 0.62 9.25
C TYR A 131 11.59 1.98 9.16
N PHE A 132 11.05 2.43 10.29
CA PHE A 132 10.60 3.79 10.49
C PHE A 132 11.80 4.70 10.68
N VAL A 133 11.75 5.86 10.05
CA VAL A 133 12.62 6.99 10.34
C VAL A 133 11.79 8.00 11.13
N THR A 134 12.05 8.16 12.41
CA THR A 134 11.34 9.08 13.30
C THR A 134 12.20 10.28 13.67
N ASN A 135 11.56 11.33 14.11
CA ASN A 135 12.21 12.47 14.72
C ASN A 135 11.80 12.57 16.20
N LEU A 136 12.77 12.45 17.09
CA LEU A 136 12.61 12.62 18.54
C LEU A 136 13.49 13.77 19.00
N ASP A 137 12.88 14.87 19.42
CA ASP A 137 13.57 16.07 19.92
C ASP A 137 14.67 16.61 18.98
N GLY A 138 14.38 16.56 17.66
CA GLY A 138 15.32 17.03 16.64
C GLY A 138 16.36 15.99 16.21
N LYS A 139 16.39 14.82 16.82
CA LYS A 139 17.28 13.71 16.45
C LYS A 139 16.54 12.69 15.60
N GLU A 140 17.23 12.15 14.61
CA GLU A 140 16.71 11.04 13.79
C GLU A 140 16.91 9.73 14.54
N VAL A 141 15.83 8.97 14.67
CA VAL A 141 15.80 7.63 15.27
C VAL A 141 15.28 6.64 14.24
N VAL A 142 15.95 5.48 14.14
CA VAL A 142 15.61 4.43 13.19
C VAL A 142 15.10 3.21 13.95
N ILE A 143 13.83 2.83 13.68
CA ILE A 143 13.15 1.74 14.38
C ILE A 143 12.77 0.66 13.37
N PRO A 144 13.26 -0.59 13.51
CA PRO A 144 12.89 -1.69 12.62
C PRO A 144 11.38 -1.98 12.64
N ILE A 145 10.80 -2.20 11.47
CA ILE A 145 9.40 -2.61 11.32
C ILE A 145 9.34 -4.12 11.43
N ILE A 146 9.14 -4.62 12.65
CA ILE A 146 8.96 -6.04 12.94
C ILE A 146 7.52 -6.25 13.36
N LYS A 147 6.79 -7.10 12.63
CA LYS A 147 5.35 -7.32 12.82
C LYS A 147 5.00 -7.70 14.25
N ASP A 148 5.82 -8.53 14.88
CA ASP A 148 5.59 -9.02 16.23
C ASP A 148 5.85 -7.95 17.31
N TRP A 149 6.61 -6.91 16.98
CA TRP A 149 6.84 -5.79 17.89
C TRP A 149 5.67 -4.79 17.91
N ILE A 150 4.81 -4.79 16.89
CA ILE A 150 3.67 -3.88 16.82
C ILE A 150 2.58 -4.38 17.77
N LEU A 151 2.32 -3.64 18.82
CA LEU A 151 1.28 -3.95 19.80
C LEU A 151 -0.07 -3.38 19.39
N GLU A 152 -0.10 -2.12 18.92
CA GLU A 152 -1.30 -1.39 18.56
C GLU A 152 -1.02 -0.39 17.44
N VAL A 153 -2.00 -0.16 16.58
CA VAL A 153 -2.04 0.95 15.62
C VAL A 153 -3.34 1.71 15.83
N ASN A 154 -3.24 2.88 16.45
CA ASN A 154 -4.38 3.76 16.73
C ASN A 154 -4.44 4.87 15.67
N ARG A 155 -5.43 4.77 14.78
CA ARG A 155 -5.60 5.70 13.66
C ARG A 155 -6.29 6.98 14.07
N ASP A 156 -7.15 6.92 15.09
CA ASP A 156 -7.91 8.07 15.56
C ASP A 156 -7.00 9.03 16.32
N GLU A 157 -6.12 8.49 17.15
CA GLU A 157 -5.14 9.24 17.93
C GLU A 157 -3.78 9.36 17.22
N ARG A 158 -3.61 8.67 16.07
CA ARG A 158 -2.43 8.72 15.21
C ARG A 158 -1.14 8.30 15.91
N PHE A 159 -1.16 7.13 16.54
CA PHE A 159 0.05 6.55 17.10
C PHE A 159 0.19 5.05 16.80
N ILE A 160 1.42 4.57 16.92
CA ILE A 160 1.77 3.14 16.91
C ILE A 160 2.44 2.81 18.24
N LYS A 161 1.93 1.79 18.92
CA LYS A 161 2.57 1.25 20.12
C LYS A 161 3.37 0.01 19.77
N MET A 162 4.63 -0.02 20.21
CA MET A 162 5.57 -1.10 19.88
C MET A 162 6.27 -1.64 21.12
N GLN A 163 6.55 -2.93 21.12
CA GLN A 163 7.47 -3.55 22.08
C GLN A 163 8.89 -3.45 21.52
N LEU A 164 9.68 -2.54 22.08
CA LEU A 164 11.03 -2.26 21.60
C LEU A 164 12.06 -2.92 22.52
N PRO A 165 13.19 -3.41 21.97
CA PRO A 165 14.31 -3.84 22.80
C PRO A 165 14.83 -2.71 23.65
N GLU A 166 15.18 -3.03 24.90
CA GLU A 166 15.77 -2.08 25.84
C GLU A 166 17.02 -1.41 25.25
N GLY A 167 17.11 -0.10 25.38
CA GLY A 167 18.24 0.70 24.89
C GLY A 167 18.24 0.97 23.38
N LEU A 168 17.27 0.47 22.60
CA LEU A 168 17.23 0.72 21.15
C LEU A 168 17.18 2.22 20.83
N ILE A 169 16.38 2.97 21.55
CA ILE A 169 16.21 4.41 21.32
C ILE A 169 17.43 5.18 21.86
N ASP A 170 17.99 4.75 22.99
CA ASP A 170 19.13 5.41 23.65
C ASP A 170 20.36 5.50 22.75
N VAL A 171 20.59 4.50 21.90
CA VAL A 171 21.71 4.49 20.94
C VAL A 171 21.70 5.74 20.03
N PHE A 172 20.51 6.24 19.68
CA PHE A 172 20.35 7.43 18.84
C PHE A 172 20.35 8.74 19.64
N LEU A 173 20.07 8.67 20.94
CA LEU A 173 20.01 9.85 21.82
C LEU A 173 21.36 10.23 22.44
N VAL A 174 22.29 9.28 22.56
CA VAL A 174 23.65 9.56 23.06
C VAL A 174 24.40 10.40 22.02
N PRO A 175 24.98 11.57 22.37
CA PRO A 175 25.81 12.34 21.45
C PRO A 175 26.98 11.46 20.99
N SER A 176 27.17 11.31 19.68
CA SER A 176 28.38 10.68 19.15
C SER A 176 29.59 11.49 19.63
N LYS A 177 30.48 10.85 20.38
CA LYS A 177 31.79 11.41 20.68
C LYS A 177 32.64 11.42 19.40
N LYS A 178 32.38 12.40 18.52
CA LYS A 178 33.22 12.75 17.40
C LYS A 178 32.95 14.18 17.04
N ASP A 179 33.56 15.10 17.79
CA ASP A 179 33.98 16.43 17.38
C ASP A 179 34.95 16.91 18.47
N GLU A 180 36.15 16.35 18.46
CA GLU A 180 37.39 16.96 18.94
C GLU A 180 38.47 16.79 17.88
#